data_02640dca86d5d2384927713fea3da6f5
#
_entry.id   02640dca86d5d2384927713fea3da6f5
#
_cell.length_a   1.000
_cell.length_b   1.000
_cell.length_c   1.000
_cell.angle_alpha   90.00
_cell.angle_beta   90.00
_cell.angle_gamma   90.00
#
_symmetry.space_group_name_H-M   'P 1'
#
loop_
_entity.id
_entity.type
_entity.pdbx_description
1 polymer ?
#
loop_
_entity_poly.entity_id
_entity_poly.type
_entity_poly.pdbx_seq_one_letter_code
_entity_poly.pdbx_strand_id
1 'polypeptide(L)'
;SANKVDGLSYTLSSRVHNEKVVKRTESYIYYTEEGKLKKSNVYKLDAPYNVHIDTTHAQIANVEVVVEPKDNHSFYFKIENRGGSLYNFSKDSIIRNADLNLPKVARYNQWIEGKDYKLMVTKTQIPYSESKFSFRLVQLKEATGRATQNFSVTNASKIASIISVSKNAESLNEAVDLLNNSVQVLIENELSER
;
A
#
# COMPACT_ATOMS: atom_id res chain seq x y z
N SER A 1 26.36 21.10 -6.23
CA SER A 1 27.54 20.31 -6.56
C SER A 1 27.15 18.87 -6.94
N ALA A 2 27.98 18.19 -7.75
CA ALA A 2 27.76 16.80 -8.17
C ALA A 2 27.53 15.86 -6.97
N ASN A 3 28.29 16.03 -5.87
CA ASN A 3 28.17 15.22 -4.65
C ASN A 3 26.79 15.33 -3.98
N LYS A 4 26.13 16.51 -4.04
CA LYS A 4 24.79 16.66 -3.50
C LYS A 4 23.74 15.93 -4.33
N VAL A 5 23.87 15.97 -5.64
CA VAL A 5 22.99 15.26 -6.60
C VAL A 5 23.12 13.74 -6.41
N ASP A 6 24.36 13.25 -6.29
CA ASP A 6 24.61 11.81 -6.05
C ASP A 6 24.03 11.36 -4.71
N GLY A 7 24.16 12.17 -3.66
CA GLY A 7 23.58 11.91 -2.36
C GLY A 7 22.04 11.82 -2.39
N LEU A 8 21.37 12.74 -3.12
CA LEU A 8 19.91 12.71 -3.30
C LEU A 8 19.46 11.49 -4.11
N SER A 9 20.18 11.15 -5.18
CA SER A 9 19.90 9.96 -5.98
C SER A 9 20.02 8.69 -5.15
N TYR A 10 21.05 8.59 -4.33
CA TYR A 10 21.23 7.46 -3.40
C TYR A 10 20.08 7.38 -2.39
N THR A 11 19.69 8.51 -1.79
CA THR A 11 18.57 8.57 -0.83
C THR A 11 17.26 8.11 -1.46
N LEU A 12 16.91 8.63 -2.63
CA LEU A 12 15.67 8.25 -3.36
C LEU A 12 15.60 6.77 -3.71
N SER A 13 16.74 6.12 -3.92
CA SER A 13 16.83 4.69 -4.24
C SER A 13 16.97 3.82 -2.98
N SER A 14 17.16 4.40 -1.81
CA SER A 14 17.43 3.66 -0.58
C SER A 14 16.17 2.94 -0.06
N ARG A 15 16.39 1.81 0.62
CA ARG A 15 15.31 1.06 1.27
C ARG A 15 14.61 1.91 2.34
N VAL A 16 15.36 2.63 3.16
CA VAL A 16 14.82 3.45 4.25
C VAL A 16 13.85 4.52 3.74
N HIS A 17 14.24 5.21 2.67
CA HIS A 17 13.39 6.22 2.01
C HIS A 17 12.13 5.58 1.44
N ASN A 18 12.25 4.51 0.69
CA ASN A 18 11.12 3.84 0.05
C ASN A 18 10.16 3.18 1.05
N GLU A 19 10.67 2.71 2.19
CA GLU A 19 9.82 2.25 3.28
C GLU A 19 8.93 3.38 3.86
N LYS A 20 9.47 4.58 4.02
CA LYS A 20 8.69 5.77 4.41
C LYS A 20 7.61 6.10 3.37
N VAL A 21 7.93 6.01 2.09
CA VAL A 21 6.96 6.20 1.00
C VAL A 21 5.85 5.15 1.07
N VAL A 22 6.18 3.89 1.25
CA VAL A 22 5.22 2.79 1.39
C VAL A 22 4.29 3.00 2.57
N LYS A 23 4.82 3.42 3.72
CA LYS A 23 4.00 3.72 4.91
C LYS A 23 3.06 4.90 4.66
N ARG A 24 3.54 5.97 4.04
CA ARG A 24 2.74 7.15 3.73
C ARG A 24 1.62 6.88 2.73
N THR A 25 1.89 6.09 1.70
CA THR A 25 0.91 5.72 0.67
C THR A 25 0.05 4.52 1.03
N GLU A 26 0.31 3.88 2.17
CA GLU A 26 -0.33 2.61 2.58
C GLU A 26 -0.19 1.51 1.50
N SER A 27 0.94 1.50 0.78
CA SER A 27 1.22 0.56 -0.31
C SER A 27 1.54 -0.87 0.17
N TYR A 28 1.40 -1.15 1.44
CA TYR A 28 1.39 -2.48 2.03
C TYR A 28 0.00 -3.16 1.97
N ILE A 29 -1.02 -2.46 1.52
CA ILE A 29 -2.34 -3.03 1.18
C ILE A 29 -2.40 -3.22 -0.33
N TYR A 30 -2.51 -4.47 -0.76
CA TYR A 30 -2.66 -4.84 -2.17
C TYR A 30 -4.13 -5.07 -2.47
N TYR A 31 -4.62 -4.47 -3.56
CA TYR A 31 -5.97 -4.66 -4.05
C TYR A 31 -5.96 -5.50 -5.30
N THR A 32 -6.97 -6.33 -5.47
CA THR A 32 -7.14 -7.19 -6.63
C THR A 32 -8.58 -7.12 -7.13
N GLU A 33 -8.73 -7.02 -8.43
CA GLU A 33 -10.00 -7.15 -9.14
C GLU A 33 -10.01 -8.49 -9.90
N GLU A 34 -11.02 -9.30 -9.66
CA GLU A 34 -11.23 -10.55 -10.37
C GLU A 34 -12.51 -10.48 -11.19
N GLY A 35 -12.35 -10.26 -12.49
CA GLY A 35 -13.42 -10.33 -13.47
C GLY A 35 -13.62 -11.76 -13.99
N LYS A 36 -14.54 -11.93 -14.95
CA LYS A 36 -14.87 -13.26 -15.51
C LYS A 36 -13.70 -13.98 -16.20
N LEU A 37 -12.74 -13.23 -16.73
CA LEU A 37 -11.64 -13.77 -17.54
C LEU A 37 -10.25 -13.54 -16.95
N LYS A 38 -10.10 -12.58 -16.06
CA LYS A 38 -8.79 -12.14 -15.58
C LYS A 38 -8.86 -11.65 -14.14
N LYS A 39 -7.81 -11.98 -13.39
CA LYS A 39 -7.48 -11.38 -12.09
C LYS A 39 -6.36 -10.36 -12.31
N SER A 40 -6.52 -9.15 -11.81
CA SER A 40 -5.59 -8.04 -11.99
C SER A 40 -5.31 -7.33 -10.69
N ASN A 41 -4.08 -6.83 -10.53
CA ASN A 41 -3.77 -5.91 -9.46
C ASN A 41 -4.42 -4.55 -9.75
N VAL A 42 -4.90 -3.90 -8.69
CA VAL A 42 -5.52 -2.58 -8.75
C VAL A 42 -4.81 -1.67 -7.75
N TYR A 43 -4.49 -0.46 -8.14
CA TYR A 43 -3.96 0.51 -7.19
C TYR A 43 -5.08 1.12 -6.35
N LYS A 44 -4.80 1.52 -5.11
CA LYS A 44 -5.82 2.03 -4.16
C LYS A 44 -6.68 3.16 -4.72
N LEU A 45 -6.12 4.03 -5.58
CA LEU A 45 -6.85 5.13 -6.20
C LEU A 45 -7.80 4.69 -7.32
N ASP A 46 -7.65 3.47 -7.81
CA ASP A 46 -8.48 2.85 -8.84
C ASP A 46 -9.47 1.81 -8.26
N ALA A 47 -9.39 1.56 -6.96
CA ALA A 47 -10.25 0.61 -6.25
C ALA A 47 -11.55 1.26 -5.74
N PRO A 48 -12.66 0.52 -5.64
CA PRO A 48 -13.94 1.05 -5.17
C PRO A 48 -13.99 1.29 -3.64
N TYR A 49 -12.99 0.83 -2.92
CA TYR A 49 -12.79 1.06 -1.49
C TYR A 49 -11.30 1.12 -1.16
N ASN A 50 -10.99 1.71 0.00
CA ASN A 50 -9.67 1.66 0.61
C ASN A 50 -9.74 1.03 1.99
N VAL A 51 -8.70 0.30 2.35
CA VAL A 51 -8.51 -0.30 3.67
C VAL A 51 -7.44 0.48 4.42
N HIS A 52 -7.74 0.86 5.65
CA HIS A 52 -6.81 1.49 6.58
C HIS A 52 -6.61 0.56 7.77
N ILE A 53 -5.39 0.46 8.25
CA ILE A 53 -5.07 -0.37 9.42
C ILE A 53 -4.51 0.48 10.56
N ASP A 54 -4.74 0.04 11.78
CA ASP A 54 -4.01 0.56 12.94
C ASP A 54 -2.66 -0.16 13.03
N THR A 55 -1.57 0.53 12.66
CA THR A 55 -0.23 -0.04 12.62
C THR A 55 0.37 -0.35 13.99
N THR A 56 -0.27 0.09 15.07
CA THR A 56 0.10 -0.24 16.45
C THR A 56 -0.52 -1.56 16.94
N HIS A 57 -1.57 -2.03 16.25
CA HIS A 57 -2.24 -3.30 16.48
C HIS A 57 -1.65 -4.37 15.54
N ALA A 58 -1.50 -5.60 16.01
CA ALA A 58 -1.15 -6.70 15.13
C ALA A 58 -2.26 -6.95 14.10
N GLN A 59 -1.90 -7.35 12.90
CA GLN A 59 -2.82 -7.44 11.76
C GLN A 59 -2.74 -8.79 11.06
N ILE A 60 -3.86 -9.21 10.48
CA ILE A 60 -3.88 -10.37 9.59
C ILE A 60 -3.21 -10.00 8.27
N ALA A 61 -2.12 -10.69 7.94
CA ALA A 61 -1.39 -10.54 6.69
C ALA A 61 -1.43 -11.82 5.86
N ASN A 62 -1.11 -11.70 4.56
CA ASN A 62 -0.94 -12.81 3.63
C ASN A 62 -2.23 -13.63 3.39
N VAL A 63 -3.38 -13.04 3.62
CA VAL A 63 -4.67 -13.65 3.29
C VAL A 63 -5.49 -12.69 2.44
N GLU A 64 -6.14 -13.23 1.44
CA GLU A 64 -7.01 -12.46 0.55
C GLU A 64 -8.42 -12.36 1.16
N VAL A 65 -8.87 -11.13 1.34
CA VAL A 65 -10.18 -10.82 1.92
C VAL A 65 -11.03 -10.07 0.89
N VAL A 66 -12.15 -10.65 0.53
CA VAL A 66 -13.12 -10.02 -0.37
C VAL A 66 -14.00 -9.06 0.43
N VAL A 67 -14.17 -7.86 -0.10
CA VAL A 67 -15.12 -6.85 0.39
C VAL A 67 -16.24 -6.73 -0.65
N GLU A 68 -17.43 -7.15 -0.30
CA GLU A 68 -18.60 -7.14 -1.17
C GLU A 68 -19.67 -6.21 -0.61
N PRO A 69 -20.14 -5.20 -1.36
CA PRO A 69 -21.17 -4.30 -0.86
C PRO A 69 -22.44 -5.07 -0.47
N LYS A 70 -22.99 -4.76 0.70
CA LYS A 70 -24.30 -5.22 1.12
C LYS A 70 -25.35 -4.15 0.82
N ASP A 71 -25.04 -2.91 1.20
CA ASP A 71 -25.84 -1.71 0.97
C ASP A 71 -24.91 -0.47 0.94
N ASN A 72 -25.47 0.73 0.95
CA ASN A 72 -24.68 1.97 0.93
C ASN A 72 -23.81 2.20 2.18
N HIS A 73 -24.07 1.51 3.28
CA HIS A 73 -23.45 1.73 4.57
C HIS A 73 -22.67 0.53 5.10
N SER A 74 -22.90 -0.66 4.51
CA SER A 74 -22.33 -1.91 5.00
C SER A 74 -21.85 -2.84 3.88
N PHE A 75 -21.01 -3.78 4.25
CA PHE A 75 -20.39 -4.75 3.33
C PHE A 75 -20.19 -6.11 4.01
N TYR A 76 -20.00 -7.13 3.18
CA TYR A 76 -19.62 -8.46 3.61
C TYR A 76 -18.11 -8.63 3.54
N PHE A 77 -17.53 -9.27 4.57
CA PHE A 77 -16.20 -9.85 4.50
C PHE A 77 -16.28 -11.32 4.13
N LYS A 78 -15.46 -11.75 3.16
CA LYS A 78 -15.29 -13.14 2.79
C LYS A 78 -13.79 -13.47 2.66
N ILE A 79 -13.35 -14.51 3.33
CA ILE A 79 -11.96 -14.98 3.23
C ILE A 79 -11.89 -16.02 2.11
N GLU A 80 -11.02 -15.80 1.14
CA GLU A 80 -10.87 -16.66 -0.05
C GLU A 80 -9.99 -17.87 0.21
N ASN A 81 -8.95 -17.71 1.02
CA ASN A 81 -7.98 -18.77 1.27
C ASN A 81 -7.67 -18.92 2.77
N ARG A 82 -7.25 -20.12 3.16
CA ARG A 82 -6.78 -20.40 4.51
C ARG A 82 -5.28 -20.07 4.61
N GLY A 83 -4.81 -19.67 5.78
CA GLY A 83 -3.39 -19.54 6.05
C GLY A 83 -2.87 -18.11 6.21
N GLY A 84 -3.64 -17.22 6.81
CA GLY A 84 -3.17 -15.89 7.20
C GLY A 84 -2.15 -15.93 8.32
N SER A 85 -1.30 -14.93 8.37
CA SER A 85 -0.28 -14.74 9.40
C SER A 85 -0.63 -13.55 10.29
N LEU A 86 -0.36 -13.65 11.58
CA LEU A 86 -0.38 -12.49 12.46
C LEU A 86 0.93 -11.73 12.30
N TYR A 87 0.82 -10.48 11.88
CA TYR A 87 1.94 -9.62 11.53
C TYR A 87 2.08 -8.45 12.48
N ASN A 88 3.29 -8.23 12.96
CA ASN A 88 3.64 -7.04 13.72
C ASN A 88 4.27 -6.01 12.79
N PHE A 89 3.56 -4.91 12.57
CA PHE A 89 3.96 -3.86 11.64
C PHE A 89 5.23 -3.12 12.11
N SER A 90 5.35 -2.81 13.40
CA SER A 90 6.48 -2.07 13.94
C SER A 90 7.79 -2.84 13.92
N LYS A 91 7.72 -4.18 13.99
CA LYS A 91 8.89 -5.08 13.95
C LYS A 91 9.12 -5.70 12.58
N ASP A 92 8.22 -5.44 11.61
CA ASP A 92 8.21 -6.07 10.28
C ASP A 92 8.39 -7.60 10.35
N SER A 93 7.62 -8.26 11.21
CA SER A 93 7.77 -9.69 11.50
C SER A 93 6.44 -10.40 11.66
N ILE A 94 6.43 -11.68 11.24
CA ILE A 94 5.35 -12.61 11.51
C ILE A 94 5.51 -13.15 12.94
N ILE A 95 4.40 -13.16 13.69
CA ILE A 95 4.36 -13.63 15.08
C ILE A 95 3.94 -15.10 15.13
N ARG A 96 2.82 -15.42 14.45
CA ARG A 96 2.18 -16.75 14.41
C ARG A 96 1.16 -16.81 13.28
N ASN A 97 0.49 -17.94 13.15
CA ASN A 97 -0.73 -18.00 12.31
C ASN A 97 -1.82 -17.11 12.89
N ALA A 98 -2.53 -16.40 12.02
CA ALA A 98 -3.60 -15.51 12.45
C ALA A 98 -4.90 -16.28 12.73
N ASP A 99 -5.67 -15.74 13.68
CA ASP A 99 -7.07 -16.09 13.84
C ASP A 99 -7.90 -15.32 12.81
N LEU A 100 -8.50 -16.04 11.87
CA LEU A 100 -9.25 -15.48 10.74
C LEU A 100 -10.74 -15.20 11.10
N ASN A 101 -11.05 -14.94 12.35
CA ASN A 101 -12.41 -14.67 12.80
C ASN A 101 -12.82 -13.22 12.51
N LEU A 102 -13.00 -12.89 11.23
CA LEU A 102 -13.56 -11.61 10.80
C LEU A 102 -15.08 -11.60 10.93
N PRO A 103 -15.71 -10.44 11.19
CA PRO A 103 -17.16 -10.33 11.15
C PRO A 103 -17.69 -10.59 9.75
N LYS A 104 -18.84 -11.28 9.63
CA LYS A 104 -19.45 -11.52 8.31
C LYS A 104 -19.95 -10.25 7.65
N VAL A 105 -20.38 -9.27 8.44
CA VAL A 105 -20.88 -7.96 7.99
C VAL A 105 -20.22 -6.88 8.81
N ALA A 106 -19.82 -5.80 8.16
CA ALA A 106 -19.25 -4.63 8.80
C ALA A 106 -19.74 -3.33 8.14
N ARG A 107 -19.44 -2.19 8.74
CA ARG A 107 -19.85 -0.87 8.25
C ARG A 107 -18.66 -0.10 7.69
N TYR A 108 -18.89 0.63 6.61
CA TYR A 108 -17.91 1.59 6.08
C TYR A 108 -17.64 2.71 7.08
N ASN A 109 -16.44 3.26 7.02
CA ASN A 109 -15.99 4.41 7.83
C ASN A 109 -16.02 4.17 9.34
N GLN A 110 -15.97 2.91 9.77
CA GLN A 110 -15.91 2.53 11.19
C GLN A 110 -14.73 1.58 11.42
N TRP A 111 -14.02 1.79 12.53
CA TRP A 111 -13.01 0.86 12.98
C TRP A 111 -13.63 -0.47 13.37
N ILE A 112 -13.09 -1.54 12.85
CA ILE A 112 -13.47 -2.91 13.10
C ILE A 112 -12.27 -3.56 13.79
N GLU A 113 -12.49 -4.01 15.03
CA GLU A 113 -11.43 -4.55 15.87
C GLU A 113 -11.75 -5.98 16.30
N GLY A 114 -10.78 -6.85 16.19
CA GLY A 114 -10.79 -8.21 16.72
C GLY A 114 -9.44 -8.53 17.36
N LYS A 115 -9.27 -9.77 17.76
CA LYS A 115 -8.03 -10.21 18.40
C LYS A 115 -6.78 -9.97 17.53
N ASP A 116 -6.89 -10.24 16.25
CA ASP A 116 -5.76 -10.26 15.32
C ASP A 116 -5.86 -9.19 14.20
N TYR A 117 -6.75 -8.22 14.36
CA TYR A 117 -6.92 -7.14 13.37
C TYR A 117 -7.55 -5.88 13.98
N LYS A 118 -7.21 -4.75 13.40
CA LYS A 118 -7.90 -3.48 13.61
C LYS A 118 -7.79 -2.68 12.31
N LEU A 119 -8.91 -2.57 11.60
CA LEU A 119 -8.96 -1.97 10.27
C LEU A 119 -10.25 -1.20 10.04
N MET A 120 -10.23 -0.35 9.03
CA MET A 120 -11.40 0.40 8.56
C MET A 120 -11.46 0.33 7.05
N VAL A 121 -12.65 0.20 6.50
CA VAL A 121 -12.90 0.24 5.06
C VAL A 121 -13.66 1.52 4.72
N THR A 122 -13.15 2.29 3.77
CA THR A 122 -13.79 3.52 3.27
C THR A 122 -14.15 3.36 1.80
N LYS A 123 -15.29 3.89 1.37
CA LYS A 123 -15.67 3.93 -0.05
C LYS A 123 -14.85 5.01 -0.77
N THR A 124 -14.55 4.77 -2.05
CA THR A 124 -13.98 5.76 -2.96
C THR A 124 -15.07 6.29 -3.92
N GLN A 125 -14.68 7.16 -4.84
CA GLN A 125 -15.55 7.61 -5.92
C GLN A 125 -15.66 6.59 -7.07
N ILE A 126 -14.82 5.56 -7.06
CA ILE A 126 -14.86 4.48 -8.07
C ILE A 126 -16.06 3.58 -7.78
N PRO A 127 -16.96 3.37 -8.72
CA PRO A 127 -18.09 2.48 -8.53
C PRO A 127 -17.65 1.01 -8.48
N TYR A 128 -18.36 0.20 -7.71
CA TYR A 128 -18.21 -1.24 -7.85
C TYR A 128 -18.68 -1.70 -9.23
N SER A 129 -17.90 -2.55 -9.85
CA SER A 129 -18.28 -3.29 -11.06
C SER A 129 -18.89 -4.67 -10.68
N GLU A 130 -19.21 -5.47 -11.68
CA GLU A 130 -19.59 -6.89 -11.45
C GLU A 130 -18.41 -7.77 -11.02
N SER A 131 -17.20 -7.21 -11.00
CA SER A 131 -15.99 -7.91 -10.58
C SER A 131 -15.94 -8.09 -9.06
N LYS A 132 -15.24 -9.13 -8.62
CA LYS A 132 -14.92 -9.36 -7.22
C LYS A 132 -13.67 -8.55 -6.84
N PHE A 133 -13.77 -7.71 -5.82
CA PHE A 133 -12.66 -6.94 -5.28
C PHE A 133 -12.20 -7.51 -3.94
N SER A 134 -10.91 -7.71 -3.81
CA SER A 134 -10.28 -8.18 -2.59
C SER A 134 -9.07 -7.34 -2.21
N PHE A 135 -8.65 -7.44 -0.96
CA PHE A 135 -7.41 -6.86 -0.48
C PHE A 135 -6.58 -7.88 0.28
N ARG A 136 -5.30 -7.61 0.36
CA ARG A 136 -4.33 -8.39 1.14
C ARG A 136 -3.30 -7.47 1.75
N LEU A 137 -3.09 -7.57 3.06
CA LEU A 137 -1.96 -6.94 3.72
C LEU A 137 -0.70 -7.77 3.49
N VAL A 138 0.38 -7.11 3.10
CA VAL A 138 1.70 -7.73 2.95
C VAL A 138 2.71 -7.13 3.93
N GLN A 139 3.83 -7.81 4.14
CA GLN A 139 4.91 -7.30 4.98
C GLN A 139 5.55 -6.05 4.35
N LEU A 140 6.03 -5.13 5.19
CA LEU A 140 6.68 -3.90 4.74
C LEU A 140 7.85 -4.16 3.78
N LYS A 141 8.66 -5.20 4.05
CA LYS A 141 9.77 -5.56 3.17
C LYS A 141 9.32 -5.95 1.76
N GLU A 142 8.19 -6.66 1.64
CA GLU A 142 7.61 -7.03 0.34
C GLU A 142 7.08 -5.80 -0.39
N ALA A 143 6.32 -4.96 0.30
CA ALA A 143 5.77 -3.73 -0.27
C ALA A 143 6.86 -2.75 -0.69
N THR A 144 7.91 -2.59 0.12
CA THR A 144 9.07 -1.75 -0.19
C THR A 144 9.83 -2.27 -1.41
N GLY A 145 10.05 -3.57 -1.49
CA GLY A 145 10.68 -4.20 -2.65
C GLY A 145 9.89 -3.95 -3.94
N ARG A 146 8.56 -4.07 -3.89
CA ARG A 146 7.70 -3.76 -5.03
C ARG A 146 7.72 -2.28 -5.40
N ALA A 147 7.70 -1.38 -4.43
CA ALA A 147 7.75 0.06 -4.67
C ALA A 147 9.04 0.51 -5.37
N THR A 148 10.15 -0.18 -5.10
CA THR A 148 11.45 0.10 -5.74
C THR A 148 11.60 -0.51 -7.14
N GLN A 149 10.75 -1.45 -7.52
CA GLN A 149 10.78 -2.03 -8.86
C GLN A 149 10.43 -1.00 -9.91
N ASN A 150 11.15 -1.05 -11.04
CA ASN A 150 10.93 -0.13 -12.16
C ASN A 150 11.03 1.35 -11.78
N PHE A 151 11.73 1.65 -10.69
CA PHE A 151 12.03 2.99 -10.23
C PHE A 151 13.44 3.36 -10.68
N SER A 152 13.58 4.48 -11.38
CA SER A 152 14.87 4.94 -11.91
C SER A 152 15.15 6.37 -11.48
N VAL A 153 16.36 6.60 -11.00
CA VAL A 153 16.87 7.93 -10.64
C VAL A 153 18.10 8.21 -11.48
N THR A 154 18.04 9.27 -12.27
CA THR A 154 19.16 9.66 -13.15
C THR A 154 19.49 11.13 -12.98
N ASN A 155 20.75 11.47 -13.17
CA ASN A 155 21.17 12.85 -13.28
C ASN A 155 20.85 13.35 -14.70
N ALA A 156 19.87 14.26 -14.80
CA ALA A 156 19.38 14.78 -16.07
C ALA A 156 20.30 15.84 -16.70
N SER A 157 21.23 16.41 -15.93
CA SER A 157 22.17 17.41 -16.44
C SER A 157 23.50 17.35 -15.70
N LYS A 158 24.60 17.42 -16.45
CA LYS A 158 25.95 17.53 -15.89
C LYS A 158 26.31 18.96 -15.43
N ILE A 159 25.54 19.93 -15.91
CA ILE A 159 25.82 21.38 -15.68
C ILE A 159 24.89 21.92 -14.59
N ALA A 160 23.63 21.49 -14.58
CA ALA A 160 22.64 21.89 -13.59
C ALA A 160 22.36 20.71 -12.64
N SER A 161 22.10 21.02 -11.37
CA SER A 161 21.73 20.03 -10.34
C SER A 161 20.29 19.53 -10.54
N ILE A 162 20.03 18.83 -11.65
CA ILE A 162 18.72 18.30 -12.03
C ILE A 162 18.76 16.78 -11.93
N ILE A 163 17.83 16.24 -11.16
CA ILE A 163 17.57 14.80 -11.03
C ILE A 163 16.27 14.47 -11.74
N SER A 164 16.28 13.43 -12.57
CA SER A 164 15.10 12.84 -13.15
C SER A 164 14.75 11.56 -12.39
N VAL A 165 13.49 11.47 -11.95
CA VAL A 165 12.95 10.31 -11.27
C VAL A 165 11.81 9.76 -12.12
N SER A 166 11.84 8.47 -12.42
CA SER A 166 10.82 7.81 -13.22
C SER A 166 10.40 6.47 -12.60
N LYS A 167 9.16 6.08 -12.82
CA LYS A 167 8.61 4.81 -12.43
C LYS A 167 7.68 4.26 -13.49
N ASN A 168 7.87 2.99 -13.83
CA ASN A 168 6.93 2.22 -14.63
C ASN A 168 6.01 1.44 -13.69
N ALA A 169 4.70 1.59 -13.87
CA ALA A 169 3.68 0.89 -13.11
C ALA A 169 2.53 0.45 -14.04
N GLU A 170 1.72 -0.49 -13.58
CA GLU A 170 0.53 -0.95 -14.31
C GLU A 170 -0.58 0.13 -14.34
N SER A 171 -0.60 1.03 -13.35
CA SER A 171 -1.54 2.14 -13.23
C SER A 171 -0.80 3.47 -13.26
N LEU A 172 -1.31 4.43 -14.03
CA LEU A 172 -0.82 5.81 -14.03
C LEU A 172 -0.97 6.45 -12.65
N ASN A 173 -2.08 6.20 -11.97
CA ASN A 173 -2.33 6.71 -10.62
C ASN A 173 -1.31 6.17 -9.62
N GLU A 174 -0.92 4.91 -9.72
CA GLU A 174 0.15 4.32 -8.90
C GLU A 174 1.49 5.03 -9.14
N ALA A 175 1.88 5.19 -10.40
CA ALA A 175 3.15 5.83 -10.75
C ALA A 175 3.20 7.27 -10.22
N VAL A 176 2.17 8.07 -10.47
CA VAL A 176 2.10 9.48 -10.05
C VAL A 176 2.09 9.60 -8.53
N ASP A 177 1.29 8.80 -7.84
CA ASP A 177 1.17 8.85 -6.38
C ASP A 177 2.50 8.47 -5.69
N LEU A 178 3.15 7.40 -6.13
CA LEU A 178 4.43 6.97 -5.59
C LEU A 178 5.55 7.98 -5.87
N LEU A 179 5.62 8.56 -7.07
CA LEU A 179 6.61 9.58 -7.41
C LEU A 179 6.42 10.85 -6.58
N ASN A 180 5.20 11.36 -6.49
CA ASN A 180 4.91 12.56 -5.72
C ASN A 180 5.20 12.37 -4.24
N ASN A 181 4.83 11.24 -3.65
CA ASN A 181 5.12 10.94 -2.25
C ASN A 181 6.62 10.70 -2.02
N SER A 182 7.34 10.11 -2.96
CA SER A 182 8.79 9.97 -2.88
C SER A 182 9.49 11.32 -2.80
N VAL A 183 9.11 12.27 -3.64
CA VAL A 183 9.64 13.64 -3.63
C VAL A 183 9.25 14.35 -2.33
N GLN A 184 8.00 14.22 -1.90
CA GLN A 184 7.53 14.87 -0.67
C GLN A 184 8.24 14.36 0.58
N VAL A 185 8.46 13.06 0.71
CA VAL A 185 9.25 12.46 1.81
C VAL A 185 10.69 12.99 1.79
N LEU A 186 11.30 13.11 0.61
CA LEU A 186 12.66 13.67 0.48
C LEU A 186 12.71 15.12 0.99
N ILE A 187 11.77 15.96 0.58
CA ILE A 187 11.68 17.37 1.01
C ILE A 187 11.53 17.47 2.54
N GLU A 188 10.64 16.69 3.12
CA GLU A 188 10.40 16.68 4.57
C GLU A 188 11.64 16.24 5.36
N ASN A 189 12.37 15.23 4.88
CA ASN A 189 13.63 14.81 5.51
C ASN A 189 14.71 15.89 5.43
N GLU A 190 14.89 16.55 4.30
CA GLU A 190 15.86 17.63 4.10
C GLU A 190 15.55 18.84 5.02
N LEU A 191 14.26 19.14 5.26
CA LEU A 191 13.86 20.23 6.16
C LEU A 191 14.07 19.85 7.64
N SER A 192 13.94 18.58 8.02
CA SER A 192 14.13 18.13 9.40
C SER A 192 15.60 18.05 9.83
N GLU A 193 16.54 18.02 8.89
CA GLU A 193 17.99 17.99 9.13
C GLU A 193 18.61 19.39 9.28
N ARG A 194 17.84 20.45 9.13
CA ARG A 194 18.25 21.86 9.28
C ARG A 194 17.89 22.40 10.66
#